data_565a0a7a2a759752157a4bc487a13f11
#
_entry.id   565a0a7a2a759752157a4bc487a13f11
#
_cell.length_a   1.000
_cell.length_b   1.000
_cell.length_c   1.000
_cell.angle_alpha   90.00
_cell.angle_beta   90.00
_cell.angle_gamma   90.00
#
_symmetry.space_group_name_H-M   'P 1'
#
loop_
_entity.id
_entity.type
_entity.pdbx_description
1 polymer ?
#
loop_
_entity_poly.entity_id
_entity_poly.type
_entity_poly.pdbx_seq_one_letter_code
_entity_poly.pdbx_strand_id
1 'polypeptide(L)'
;GGLTGGWGTIAQMIIGVLILSPIAVWRKINGRTFGLELPITGLLCGGGFICYALSFLLTDVVRALILFYMTPIWTTIFEILFLKKRPGIERAITLGLALGGLWVVFSKQTIIPLPENAGDWLAFAGGALFAGGMIKLEIAKTDGVFPTIFSFFFYGTLFNIVAGIFLKDYLGPMPTMDSFVAMSSFLFFISVFYFIPTGVVIFWSPSKLGAGLCSILFLSEILVGVTSSS
;
A
#
# COMPACT_ATOMS: atom_id res chain seq x y z
N GLY A 1 13.23 -21.58 -8.50
CA GLY A 1 12.58 -20.79 -9.50
C GLY A 1 11.28 -20.21 -8.99
N GLY A 2 11.28 -18.97 -8.50
CA GLY A 2 10.08 -18.23 -8.15
C GLY A 2 9.74 -17.18 -9.22
N LEU A 3 8.63 -16.47 -9.06
CA LEU A 3 8.31 -15.30 -9.87
C LEU A 3 9.35 -14.21 -9.58
N THR A 4 10.11 -13.82 -10.58
CA THR A 4 11.16 -12.81 -10.46
C THR A 4 10.62 -11.42 -10.81
N GLY A 5 11.26 -10.38 -10.25
CA GLY A 5 10.91 -8.99 -10.53
C GLY A 5 9.49 -8.59 -10.13
N GLY A 6 8.84 -7.77 -10.95
CA GLY A 6 7.49 -7.25 -10.70
C GLY A 6 6.34 -8.23 -10.94
N TRP A 7 6.60 -9.42 -11.52
CA TRP A 7 5.56 -10.41 -11.84
C TRP A 7 4.86 -10.96 -10.58
N GLY A 8 5.60 -11.07 -9.47
CA GLY A 8 5.02 -11.50 -8.19
C GLY A 8 3.92 -10.56 -7.70
N THR A 9 4.11 -9.25 -7.81
CA THR A 9 3.13 -8.23 -7.40
C THR A 9 1.89 -8.25 -8.31
N ILE A 10 2.10 -8.42 -9.63
CA ILE A 10 1.00 -8.55 -10.60
C ILE A 10 0.15 -9.78 -10.26
N ALA A 11 0.79 -10.95 -10.10
CA ALA A 11 0.12 -12.20 -9.76
C ALA A 11 -0.65 -12.09 -8.43
N GLN A 12 -0.02 -11.50 -7.40
CA GLN A 12 -0.64 -11.30 -6.09
C GLN A 12 -1.90 -10.45 -6.16
N MET A 13 -1.89 -9.34 -6.91
CA MET A 13 -3.04 -8.47 -7.09
C MET A 13 -4.18 -9.18 -7.83
N ILE A 14 -3.86 -9.90 -8.91
CA ILE A 14 -4.85 -10.68 -9.68
C ILE A 14 -5.50 -11.75 -8.82
N ILE A 15 -4.73 -12.50 -8.05
CA ILE A 15 -5.25 -13.54 -7.16
C ILE A 15 -6.18 -12.93 -6.09
N GLY A 16 -5.83 -11.78 -5.52
CA GLY A 16 -6.70 -11.05 -4.61
C GLY A 16 -8.04 -10.67 -5.24
N VAL A 17 -8.03 -10.17 -6.48
CA VAL A 17 -9.28 -9.90 -7.24
C VAL A 17 -10.09 -11.17 -7.45
N LEU A 18 -9.45 -12.28 -7.88
CA LEU A 18 -10.12 -13.55 -8.15
C LEU A 18 -10.79 -14.12 -6.90
N ILE A 19 -10.11 -14.08 -5.75
CA ILE A 19 -10.66 -14.56 -4.47
C ILE A 19 -11.87 -13.73 -4.03
N LEU A 20 -11.81 -12.41 -4.21
CA LEU A 20 -12.86 -11.50 -3.74
C LEU A 20 -14.01 -11.33 -4.76
N SER A 21 -13.80 -11.68 -6.03
CA SER A 21 -14.77 -11.49 -7.11
C SER A 21 -16.11 -12.21 -6.89
N PRO A 22 -16.19 -13.46 -6.39
CA PRO A 22 -17.49 -14.13 -6.16
C PRO A 22 -18.34 -13.37 -5.15
N ILE A 23 -17.71 -12.84 -4.09
CA ILE A 23 -18.40 -12.05 -3.07
C ILE A 23 -18.84 -10.70 -3.64
N ALA A 24 -18.02 -10.07 -4.49
CA ALA A 24 -18.36 -8.81 -5.14
C ALA A 24 -19.58 -8.96 -6.08
N VAL A 25 -19.60 -10.02 -6.88
CA VAL A 25 -20.73 -10.35 -7.77
C VAL A 25 -21.99 -10.63 -6.97
N TRP A 26 -21.91 -11.44 -5.92
CA TRP A 26 -23.04 -11.74 -5.04
C TRP A 26 -23.60 -10.46 -4.39
N ARG A 27 -22.76 -9.54 -3.93
CA ARG A 27 -23.20 -8.25 -3.37
C ARG A 27 -23.89 -7.37 -4.40
N LYS A 28 -23.37 -7.33 -5.63
CA LYS A 28 -23.99 -6.59 -6.75
C LYS A 28 -25.37 -7.14 -7.10
N ILE A 29 -25.54 -8.45 -7.16
CA ILE A 29 -26.83 -9.11 -7.43
C ILE A 29 -27.84 -8.77 -6.33
N ASN A 30 -27.41 -8.67 -5.08
CA ASN A 30 -28.28 -8.31 -3.95
C ASN A 30 -28.48 -6.78 -3.79
N GLY A 31 -28.30 -6.01 -4.85
CA GLY A 31 -28.64 -4.57 -4.91
C GLY A 31 -27.70 -3.66 -4.12
N ARG A 32 -26.55 -4.15 -3.64
CA ARG A 32 -25.54 -3.32 -2.99
C ARG A 32 -24.66 -2.68 -4.05
N THR A 33 -24.85 -1.40 -4.30
CA THR A 33 -24.04 -0.64 -5.27
C THR A 33 -22.73 -0.18 -4.66
N PHE A 34 -21.67 -0.21 -5.46
CA PHE A 34 -20.40 0.43 -5.11
C PHE A 34 -20.52 1.92 -5.39
N GLY A 35 -20.39 2.76 -4.35
CA GLY A 35 -20.42 4.22 -4.52
C GLY A 35 -19.22 4.72 -5.33
N LEU A 36 -19.37 5.90 -5.96
CA LEU A 36 -18.30 6.55 -6.75
C LEU A 36 -17.02 6.87 -5.97
N GLU A 37 -17.10 6.90 -4.65
CA GLU A 37 -15.95 7.14 -3.77
C GLU A 37 -14.95 5.95 -3.76
N LEU A 38 -15.44 4.73 -4.02
CA LEU A 38 -14.63 3.51 -4.00
C LEU A 38 -13.55 3.46 -5.10
N PRO A 39 -13.84 3.82 -6.37
CA PRO A 39 -12.82 3.89 -7.39
C PRO A 39 -11.65 4.80 -7.03
N ILE A 40 -11.94 5.97 -6.48
CA ILE A 40 -10.91 6.95 -6.09
C ILE A 40 -10.07 6.39 -4.95
N THR A 41 -10.70 5.85 -3.91
CA THR A 41 -10.00 5.24 -2.78
C THR A 41 -9.16 4.04 -3.21
N GLY A 42 -9.72 3.17 -4.04
CA GLY A 42 -9.01 2.00 -4.57
C GLY A 42 -7.82 2.39 -5.44
N LEU A 43 -7.98 3.40 -6.29
CA LEU A 43 -6.89 3.90 -7.13
C LEU A 43 -5.78 4.56 -6.29
N LEU A 44 -6.13 5.34 -5.28
CA LEU A 44 -5.17 5.99 -4.39
C LEU A 44 -4.41 4.97 -3.53
N CYS A 45 -5.11 4.07 -2.84
CA CYS A 45 -4.47 3.06 -2.01
C CYS A 45 -3.77 1.99 -2.85
N GLY A 46 -4.43 1.46 -3.89
CA GLY A 46 -3.87 0.45 -4.77
C GLY A 46 -2.72 1.00 -5.61
N GLY A 47 -2.89 2.16 -6.22
CA GLY A 47 -1.84 2.84 -6.98
C GLY A 47 -0.63 3.20 -6.10
N GLY A 48 -0.88 3.72 -4.89
CA GLY A 48 0.17 4.02 -3.92
C GLY A 48 0.98 2.78 -3.52
N PHE A 49 0.31 1.67 -3.24
CA PHE A 49 0.96 0.39 -2.93
C PHE A 49 1.76 -0.15 -4.13
N ILE A 50 1.22 -0.06 -5.34
CA ILE A 50 1.93 -0.52 -6.54
C ILE A 50 3.13 0.36 -6.86
N CYS A 51 3.04 1.69 -6.73
CA CYS A 51 4.20 2.58 -6.86
C CYS A 51 5.31 2.18 -5.89
N TYR A 52 4.96 1.89 -4.64
CA TYR A 52 5.89 1.40 -3.64
C TYR A 52 6.51 0.04 -4.04
N ALA A 53 5.70 -0.93 -4.45
CA ALA A 53 6.20 -2.24 -4.85
C ALA A 53 7.10 -2.19 -6.10
N LEU A 54 6.77 -1.35 -7.08
CA LEU A 54 7.57 -1.16 -8.28
C LEU A 54 8.85 -0.35 -8.02
N SER A 55 8.87 0.48 -6.99
CA SER A 55 10.09 1.21 -6.62
C SER A 55 11.25 0.29 -6.29
N PHE A 56 10.99 -0.91 -5.74
CA PHE A 56 12.00 -1.93 -5.46
C PHE A 56 12.71 -2.47 -6.72
N LEU A 57 12.14 -2.26 -7.90
CA LEU A 57 12.79 -2.63 -9.16
C LEU A 57 13.79 -1.57 -9.65
N LEU A 58 13.68 -0.34 -9.16
CA LEU A 58 14.36 0.83 -9.69
C LEU A 58 15.29 1.50 -8.68
N THR A 59 15.15 1.19 -7.40
CA THR A 59 16.00 1.76 -6.33
C THR A 59 16.28 0.74 -5.24
N ASP A 60 17.18 1.11 -4.32
CA ASP A 60 17.48 0.29 -3.15
C ASP A 60 16.27 0.12 -2.24
N VAL A 61 16.08 -1.10 -1.72
CA VAL A 61 14.92 -1.46 -0.89
C VAL A 61 14.81 -0.56 0.35
N VAL A 62 15.94 -0.24 0.96
CA VAL A 62 15.99 0.60 2.18
C VAL A 62 15.54 2.02 1.85
N ARG A 63 16.03 2.58 0.73
CA ARG A 63 15.62 3.92 0.28
C ARG A 63 14.13 3.97 -0.04
N ALA A 64 13.61 2.97 -0.77
CA ALA A 64 12.20 2.85 -1.08
C ALA A 64 11.32 2.78 0.18
N LEU A 65 11.73 1.97 1.17
CA LEU A 65 11.07 1.87 2.47
C LEU A 65 11.00 3.24 3.17
N ILE A 66 12.14 3.91 3.34
CA ILE A 66 12.20 5.19 4.04
C ILE A 66 11.30 6.23 3.36
N LEU A 67 11.36 6.34 2.03
CA LEU A 67 10.58 7.31 1.27
C LEU A 67 9.06 7.01 1.31
N PHE A 68 8.67 5.74 1.21
CA PHE A 68 7.26 5.36 1.36
C PHE A 68 6.75 5.62 2.77
N TYR A 69 7.55 5.30 3.79
CA TYR A 69 7.18 5.52 5.19
C TYR A 69 7.24 6.98 5.65
N MET A 70 7.48 7.92 4.74
CA MET A 70 7.10 9.33 4.94
C MET A 70 5.57 9.56 4.84
N THR A 71 4.79 8.51 4.62
CA THR A 71 3.30 8.52 4.64
C THR A 71 2.68 9.27 5.83
N PRO A 72 3.17 9.17 7.10
CA PRO A 72 2.62 9.96 8.21
C PRO A 72 2.78 11.48 8.04
N ILE A 73 3.81 11.93 7.36
CA ILE A 73 3.98 13.35 7.02
C ILE A 73 2.87 13.76 6.04
N TRP A 74 2.68 12.97 4.98
CA TRP A 74 1.64 13.22 3.99
C TRP A 74 0.24 13.18 4.59
N THR A 75 -0.07 12.19 5.43
CA THR A 75 -1.37 12.13 6.12
C THR A 75 -1.59 13.36 6.99
N THR A 76 -0.57 13.83 7.72
CA THR A 76 -0.68 15.02 8.55
C THR A 76 -0.93 16.28 7.71
N ILE A 77 -0.19 16.44 6.59
CA ILE A 77 -0.42 17.55 5.64
C ILE A 77 -1.84 17.49 5.08
N PHE A 78 -2.30 16.34 4.65
CA PHE A 78 -3.63 16.17 4.06
C PHE A 78 -4.76 16.34 5.09
N GLU A 79 -4.56 15.93 6.34
CA GLU A 79 -5.53 16.22 7.41
C GLU A 79 -5.68 17.72 7.66
N ILE A 80 -4.57 18.47 7.63
CA ILE A 80 -4.62 19.93 7.77
C ILE A 80 -5.35 20.55 6.56
N LEU A 81 -5.00 20.12 5.34
CA LEU A 81 -5.52 20.70 4.11
C LEU A 81 -6.99 20.33 3.86
N PHE A 82 -7.35 19.06 3.98
CA PHE A 82 -8.67 18.55 3.58
C PHE A 82 -9.65 18.44 4.74
N LEU A 83 -9.18 18.04 5.93
CA LEU A 83 -10.03 17.88 7.09
C LEU A 83 -10.00 19.10 8.01
N LYS A 84 -9.13 20.08 7.75
CA LYS A 84 -8.92 21.27 8.59
C LYS A 84 -8.64 20.93 10.07
N LYS A 85 -8.09 19.74 10.31
CA LYS A 85 -7.66 19.32 11.64
C LYS A 85 -6.39 20.06 12.02
N ARG A 86 -6.28 20.47 13.29
CA ARG A 86 -5.05 21.00 13.85
C ARG A 86 -4.37 19.89 14.65
N PRO A 87 -3.25 19.34 14.20
CA PRO A 87 -2.54 18.33 14.97
C PRO A 87 -2.08 18.93 16.31
N GLY A 88 -2.41 18.24 17.40
CA GLY A 88 -1.94 18.63 18.72
C GLY A 88 -0.42 18.44 18.86
N ILE A 89 0.16 19.06 19.88
CA ILE A 89 1.60 18.94 20.19
C ILE A 89 2.00 17.47 20.42
N GLU A 90 1.13 16.69 21.05
CA GLU A 90 1.35 15.25 21.29
C GLU A 90 1.58 14.48 20.00
N ARG A 91 0.81 14.82 18.95
CA ARG A 91 0.95 14.20 17.65
C ARG A 91 2.24 14.61 16.94
N ALA A 92 2.63 15.89 17.06
CA ALA A 92 3.89 16.37 16.50
C ALA A 92 5.09 15.67 17.17
N ILE A 93 5.04 15.46 18.50
CA ILE A 93 6.05 14.71 19.25
C ILE A 93 6.07 13.24 18.78
N THR A 94 4.92 12.59 18.71
CA THR A 94 4.83 11.17 18.28
C THR A 94 5.35 10.99 16.87
N LEU A 95 5.01 11.89 15.94
CA LEU A 95 5.52 11.88 14.58
C LEU A 95 7.03 12.09 14.54
N GLY A 96 7.55 13.04 15.31
CA GLY A 96 8.99 13.29 15.42
C GLY A 96 9.75 12.10 15.99
N LEU A 97 9.23 11.44 17.02
CA LEU A 97 9.81 10.22 17.60
C LEU A 97 9.77 9.05 16.61
N ALA A 98 8.67 8.86 15.89
CA ALA A 98 8.52 7.79 14.91
C ALA A 98 9.49 7.96 13.73
N LEU A 99 9.59 9.17 13.18
CA LEU A 99 10.53 9.49 12.11
C LEU A 99 11.99 9.45 12.60
N GLY A 100 12.25 9.90 13.82
CA GLY A 100 13.56 9.80 14.46
C GLY A 100 13.98 8.35 14.67
N GLY A 101 13.06 7.49 15.10
CA GLY A 101 13.27 6.03 15.19
C GLY A 101 13.60 5.41 13.84
N LEU A 102 12.85 5.76 12.80
CA LEU A 102 13.11 5.34 11.42
C LEU A 102 14.50 5.78 10.97
N TRP A 103 14.87 7.04 11.25
CA TRP A 103 16.19 7.56 10.96
C TRP A 103 17.29 6.75 11.65
N VAL A 104 17.16 6.46 12.94
CA VAL A 104 18.15 5.70 13.70
C VAL A 104 18.34 4.30 13.13
N VAL A 105 17.25 3.61 12.78
CA VAL A 105 17.28 2.26 12.19
C VAL A 105 18.05 2.24 10.88
N PHE A 106 17.86 3.26 10.04
CA PHE A 106 18.45 3.32 8.70
C PHE A 106 19.68 4.24 8.58
N SER A 107 20.11 4.91 9.66
CA SER A 107 21.19 5.91 9.64
C SER A 107 22.54 5.37 9.18
N LYS A 108 22.77 4.06 9.29
CA LYS A 108 23.99 3.42 8.81
C LYS A 108 24.10 3.32 7.28
N GLN A 109 23.02 3.54 6.56
CA GLN A 109 22.93 3.28 5.12
C GLN A 109 22.67 4.52 4.27
N THR A 110 22.16 5.61 4.84
CA THR A 110 21.79 6.78 4.03
C THR A 110 21.81 8.09 4.82
N ILE A 111 22.44 9.10 4.25
CA ILE A 111 22.26 10.51 4.61
C ILE A 111 20.89 10.92 4.04
N ILE A 112 20.06 11.70 4.72
CA ILE A 112 18.68 12.11 4.39
C ILE A 112 18.24 11.65 2.99
N PRO A 113 17.26 10.74 2.88
CA PRO A 113 16.85 10.20 1.58
C PRO A 113 16.01 11.23 0.83
N LEU A 114 16.67 12.07 0.07
CA LEU A 114 15.99 12.84 -0.98
C LEU A 114 15.85 11.94 -2.20
N PRO A 115 14.73 12.05 -2.94
CA PRO A 115 14.55 11.29 -4.18
C PRO A 115 15.60 11.66 -5.22
N GLU A 116 16.43 10.69 -5.66
CA GLU A 116 17.53 10.89 -6.60
C GLU A 116 17.27 10.19 -7.95
N ASN A 117 16.42 9.18 -7.96
CA ASN A 117 16.12 8.37 -9.13
C ASN A 117 14.61 8.12 -9.27
N ALA A 118 14.20 7.53 -10.40
CA ALA A 118 12.78 7.27 -10.68
C ALA A 118 12.13 6.33 -9.64
N GLY A 119 12.86 5.36 -9.10
CA GLY A 119 12.36 4.47 -8.05
C GLY A 119 12.09 5.20 -6.74
N ASP A 120 12.97 6.13 -6.37
CA ASP A 120 12.80 6.97 -5.18
C ASP A 120 11.54 7.84 -5.31
N TRP A 121 11.34 8.47 -6.50
CA TRP A 121 10.14 9.25 -6.76
C TRP A 121 8.87 8.41 -6.76
N LEU A 122 8.92 7.16 -7.25
CA LEU A 122 7.79 6.23 -7.16
C LEU A 122 7.46 5.88 -5.70
N ALA A 123 8.46 5.58 -4.87
CA ALA A 123 8.23 5.30 -3.46
C ALA A 123 7.62 6.50 -2.72
N PHE A 124 8.18 7.69 -2.94
CA PHE A 124 7.71 8.93 -2.34
C PHE A 124 6.28 9.30 -2.76
N ALA A 125 6.00 9.24 -4.07
CA ALA A 125 4.65 9.46 -4.61
C ALA A 125 3.68 8.36 -4.14
N GLY A 126 4.15 7.11 -4.04
CA GLY A 126 3.38 5.99 -3.49
C GLY A 126 2.90 6.26 -2.07
N GLY A 127 3.78 6.77 -1.20
CA GLY A 127 3.44 7.19 0.16
C GLY A 127 2.39 8.31 0.19
N ALA A 128 2.51 9.30 -0.68
CA ALA A 128 1.53 10.39 -0.80
C ALA A 128 0.16 9.90 -1.30
N LEU A 129 0.13 9.06 -2.34
CA LEU A 129 -1.10 8.46 -2.86
C LEU A 129 -1.79 7.60 -1.79
N PHE A 130 -1.04 6.77 -1.08
CA PHE A 130 -1.57 5.92 -0.03
C PHE A 130 -2.14 6.76 1.12
N ALA A 131 -1.45 7.82 1.53
CA ALA A 131 -1.94 8.80 2.52
C ALA A 131 -3.26 9.45 2.07
N GLY A 132 -3.35 9.85 0.80
CA GLY A 132 -4.58 10.40 0.22
C GLY A 132 -5.74 9.41 0.27
N GLY A 133 -5.48 8.13 0.00
CA GLY A 133 -6.47 7.05 0.14
C GLY A 133 -6.94 6.87 1.58
N MET A 134 -6.03 6.92 2.56
CA MET A 134 -6.37 6.85 3.99
C MET A 134 -7.25 8.02 4.45
N ILE A 135 -6.98 9.24 3.95
CA ILE A 135 -7.84 10.41 4.21
C ILE A 135 -9.23 10.21 3.62
N LYS A 136 -9.32 9.67 2.42
CA LYS A 136 -10.62 9.33 1.81
C LYS A 136 -11.40 8.31 2.64
N LEU A 137 -10.72 7.30 3.17
CA LEU A 137 -11.32 6.29 4.06
C LEU A 137 -11.81 6.88 5.38
N GLU A 138 -11.13 7.87 5.91
CA GLU A 138 -11.56 8.58 7.12
C GLU A 138 -12.83 9.41 6.87
N ILE A 139 -12.92 10.06 5.69
CA ILE A 139 -14.07 10.89 5.32
C ILE A 139 -15.26 10.02 4.90
N ALA A 140 -14.98 8.97 4.15
CA ALA A 140 -16.03 8.12 3.59
C ALA A 140 -16.67 7.27 4.68
N LYS A 141 -17.95 7.52 4.96
CA LYS A 141 -18.80 6.60 5.72
C LYS A 141 -19.18 5.41 4.83
N THR A 142 -18.22 4.50 4.59
CA THR A 142 -18.46 3.35 3.72
C THR A 142 -19.27 2.26 4.43
N ASP A 143 -20.18 1.63 3.70
CA ASP A 143 -21.02 0.51 4.18
C ASP A 143 -20.20 -0.80 4.35
N GLY A 144 -19.02 -0.69 4.92
CA GLY A 144 -18.17 -1.82 5.24
C GLY A 144 -16.82 -1.84 4.54
N VAL A 145 -15.91 -2.64 5.06
CA VAL A 145 -14.51 -2.73 4.61
C VAL A 145 -14.35 -3.50 3.30
N PHE A 146 -15.24 -4.46 3.04
CA PHE A 146 -15.15 -5.33 1.86
C PHE A 146 -15.09 -4.56 0.52
N PRO A 147 -15.97 -3.56 0.25
CA PRO A 147 -15.90 -2.80 -0.99
C PRO A 147 -14.54 -2.12 -1.19
N THR A 148 -13.95 -1.61 -0.12
CA THR A 148 -12.65 -0.94 -0.15
C THR A 148 -11.53 -1.92 -0.48
N ILE A 149 -11.50 -3.10 0.15
CA ILE A 149 -10.49 -4.14 -0.12
C ILE A 149 -10.61 -4.61 -1.57
N PHE A 150 -11.83 -4.89 -2.03
CA PHE A 150 -12.04 -5.27 -3.43
C PHE A 150 -11.56 -4.19 -4.39
N SER A 151 -11.90 -2.94 -4.12
CA SER A 151 -11.47 -1.77 -4.90
C SER A 151 -9.94 -1.63 -4.93
N PHE A 152 -9.27 -1.83 -3.79
CA PHE A 152 -7.82 -1.81 -3.69
C PHE A 152 -7.16 -2.85 -4.61
N PHE A 153 -7.59 -4.10 -4.54
CA PHE A 153 -7.05 -5.16 -5.40
C PHE A 153 -7.38 -4.93 -6.88
N PHE A 154 -8.61 -4.52 -7.18
CA PHE A 154 -9.07 -4.30 -8.56
C PHE A 154 -8.33 -3.14 -9.23
N TYR A 155 -8.34 -1.95 -8.63
CA TYR A 155 -7.64 -0.78 -9.19
C TYR A 155 -6.13 -0.89 -9.06
N GLY A 156 -5.62 -1.56 -8.02
CA GLY A 156 -4.21 -1.92 -7.90
C GLY A 156 -3.76 -2.83 -9.03
N THR A 157 -4.56 -3.85 -9.40
CA THR A 157 -4.29 -4.70 -10.56
C THR A 157 -4.25 -3.88 -11.84
N LEU A 158 -5.25 -3.02 -12.06
CA LEU A 158 -5.31 -2.18 -13.26
C LEU A 158 -4.11 -1.25 -13.36
N PHE A 159 -3.77 -0.59 -12.26
CA PHE A 159 -2.59 0.28 -12.18
C PHE A 159 -1.29 -0.50 -12.43
N ASN A 160 -1.17 -1.71 -11.87
CA ASN A 160 0.01 -2.55 -12.03
C ASN A 160 0.19 -3.02 -13.48
N ILE A 161 -0.90 -3.38 -14.16
CA ILE A 161 -0.85 -3.74 -15.59
C ILE A 161 -0.39 -2.55 -16.42
N VAL A 162 -0.97 -1.36 -16.18
CA VAL A 162 -0.58 -0.13 -16.90
C VAL A 162 0.88 0.22 -16.62
N ALA A 163 1.29 0.22 -15.35
CA ALA A 163 2.67 0.51 -14.98
C ALA A 163 3.65 -0.53 -15.55
N GLY A 164 3.25 -1.81 -15.60
CA GLY A 164 4.03 -2.89 -16.20
C GLY A 164 4.31 -2.70 -17.69
N ILE A 165 3.43 -2.04 -18.44
CA ILE A 165 3.67 -1.69 -19.85
C ILE A 165 4.85 -0.70 -19.96
N PHE A 166 4.93 0.29 -19.08
CA PHE A 166 6.00 1.28 -19.05
C PHE A 166 7.31 0.75 -18.46
N LEU A 167 7.22 -0.20 -17.55
CA LEU A 167 8.35 -0.78 -16.82
C LEU A 167 8.70 -2.21 -17.28
N LYS A 168 8.29 -2.59 -18.50
CA LYS A 168 8.47 -3.96 -19.03
C LYS A 168 9.91 -4.46 -18.95
N ASP A 169 10.89 -3.57 -19.17
CA ASP A 169 12.31 -3.90 -19.18
C ASP A 169 12.86 -4.21 -17.78
N TYR A 170 12.14 -3.77 -16.72
CA TYR A 170 12.49 -3.97 -15.31
C TYR A 170 11.70 -5.12 -14.66
N LEU A 171 10.62 -5.59 -15.27
CA LEU A 171 9.81 -6.68 -14.71
C LEU A 171 10.54 -8.02 -14.67
N GLY A 172 11.61 -8.16 -15.47
CA GLY A 172 12.29 -9.43 -15.67
C GLY A 172 11.60 -10.32 -16.71
N PRO A 173 12.14 -11.53 -16.96
CA PRO A 173 11.60 -12.44 -17.95
C PRO A 173 10.17 -12.85 -17.62
N MET A 174 9.34 -12.99 -18.66
CA MET A 174 7.95 -13.43 -18.48
C MET A 174 7.93 -14.84 -17.86
N PRO A 175 7.16 -15.04 -16.77
CA PRO A 175 7.12 -16.33 -16.10
C PRO A 175 6.51 -17.39 -17.01
N THR A 176 7.05 -18.62 -16.96
CA THR A 176 6.44 -19.77 -17.62
C THR A 176 5.17 -20.20 -16.88
N MET A 177 4.27 -20.87 -17.58
CA MET A 177 3.04 -21.39 -16.98
C MET A 177 3.33 -22.32 -15.79
N ASP A 178 4.38 -23.15 -15.90
CA ASP A 178 4.79 -24.05 -14.82
C ASP A 178 5.25 -23.27 -13.56
N SER A 179 6.00 -22.19 -13.75
CA SER A 179 6.42 -21.32 -12.64
C SER A 179 5.23 -20.65 -11.96
N PHE A 180 4.24 -20.22 -12.76
CA PHE A 180 3.01 -19.61 -12.24
C PHE A 180 2.17 -20.62 -11.45
N VAL A 181 1.99 -21.82 -11.98
CA VAL A 181 1.25 -22.91 -11.32
C VAL A 181 1.95 -23.32 -10.02
N ALA A 182 3.28 -23.49 -10.05
CA ALA A 182 4.05 -23.85 -8.86
C ALA A 182 3.92 -22.82 -7.72
N MET A 183 3.81 -21.52 -8.04
CA MET A 183 3.68 -20.44 -7.05
C MET A 183 2.23 -20.13 -6.68
N SER A 184 1.25 -20.58 -7.47
CA SER A 184 -0.17 -20.21 -7.28
C SER A 184 -0.70 -20.62 -5.92
N SER A 185 -0.36 -21.81 -5.42
CA SER A 185 -0.78 -22.28 -4.10
C SER A 185 -0.23 -21.37 -2.98
N PHE A 186 1.06 -21.03 -3.04
CA PHE A 186 1.68 -20.13 -2.08
C PHE A 186 1.04 -18.74 -2.11
N LEU A 187 0.85 -18.17 -3.32
CA LEU A 187 0.21 -16.88 -3.49
C LEU A 187 -1.25 -16.88 -3.02
N PHE A 188 -1.98 -17.97 -3.23
CA PHE A 188 -3.33 -18.14 -2.71
C PHE A 188 -3.35 -18.14 -1.18
N PHE A 189 -2.51 -18.96 -0.54
CA PHE A 189 -2.43 -19.00 0.93
C PHE A 189 -2.04 -17.65 1.52
N ILE A 190 -1.03 -17.00 0.99
CA ILE A 190 -0.59 -15.69 1.50
C ILE A 190 -1.66 -14.60 1.25
N SER A 191 -2.44 -14.70 0.16
CA SER A 191 -3.56 -13.79 -0.08
C SER A 191 -4.66 -13.96 0.96
N VAL A 192 -5.07 -15.20 1.22
CA VAL A 192 -6.20 -15.52 2.13
C VAL A 192 -5.85 -15.26 3.58
N PHE A 193 -4.65 -15.67 4.01
CA PHE A 193 -4.29 -15.65 5.43
C PHE A 193 -3.49 -14.43 5.86
N TYR A 194 -2.92 -13.68 4.93
CA TYR A 194 -2.13 -12.50 5.25
C TYR A 194 -2.68 -11.23 4.59
N PHE A 195 -2.70 -11.13 3.25
CA PHE A 195 -3.04 -9.87 2.57
C PHE A 195 -4.48 -9.42 2.78
N ILE A 196 -5.46 -10.32 2.69
CA ILE A 196 -6.87 -9.96 2.88
C ILE A 196 -7.15 -9.58 4.34
N PRO A 197 -6.75 -10.37 5.36
CA PRO A 197 -6.92 -9.99 6.76
C PRO A 197 -6.21 -8.69 7.14
N THR A 198 -4.96 -8.51 6.68
CA THR A 198 -4.21 -7.28 6.89
C THR A 198 -4.92 -6.10 6.22
N GLY A 199 -5.41 -6.27 4.99
CA GLY A 199 -6.22 -5.27 4.28
C GLY A 199 -7.49 -4.90 5.04
N VAL A 200 -8.17 -5.87 5.69
CA VAL A 200 -9.32 -5.58 6.55
C VAL A 200 -8.93 -4.61 7.66
N VAL A 201 -7.83 -4.86 8.34
CA VAL A 201 -7.35 -4.01 9.45
C VAL A 201 -6.93 -2.63 8.92
N ILE A 202 -6.11 -2.59 7.86
CA ILE A 202 -5.58 -1.35 7.27
C ILE A 202 -6.71 -0.44 6.78
N PHE A 203 -7.73 -0.98 6.09
CA PHE A 203 -8.80 -0.16 5.50
C PHE A 203 -9.97 0.12 6.46
N TRP A 204 -10.07 -0.64 7.55
CA TRP A 204 -11.04 -0.38 8.61
C TRP A 204 -10.57 0.69 9.59
N SER A 205 -9.29 0.70 9.93
CA SER A 205 -8.73 1.51 11.01
C SER A 205 -8.82 3.03 10.79
N PRO A 206 -8.62 3.61 9.58
CA PRO A 206 -8.69 5.06 9.38
C PRO A 206 -10.05 5.66 9.71
N SER A 207 -11.14 4.91 9.46
CA SER A 207 -12.50 5.36 9.78
C SER A 207 -12.79 5.40 11.29
N LYS A 208 -11.98 4.72 12.11
CA LYS A 208 -12.13 4.62 13.56
C LYS A 208 -11.13 5.45 14.34
N LEU A 209 -9.87 5.38 13.93
CA LEU A 209 -8.74 6.00 14.64
C LEU A 209 -8.28 7.31 13.99
N GLY A 210 -8.69 7.56 12.73
CA GLY A 210 -8.17 8.64 11.90
C GLY A 210 -6.93 8.21 11.12
N ALA A 211 -6.77 8.78 9.93
CA ALA A 211 -5.72 8.40 8.99
C ALA A 211 -4.31 8.64 9.55
N GLY A 212 -4.14 9.76 10.24
CA GLY A 212 -2.83 10.10 10.75
C GLY A 212 -2.35 9.24 11.91
N LEU A 213 -3.22 8.79 12.83
CA LEU A 213 -2.82 7.84 13.87
C LEU A 213 -2.49 6.49 13.26
N CYS A 214 -3.31 6.03 12.31
CA CYS A 214 -3.05 4.77 11.60
C CYS A 214 -1.71 4.78 10.88
N SER A 215 -1.38 5.87 10.17
CA SER A 215 -0.11 5.97 9.46
C SER A 215 1.12 5.93 10.38
N ILE A 216 1.02 6.50 11.59
CA ILE A 216 2.07 6.41 12.61
C ILE A 216 2.18 4.98 13.15
N LEU A 217 1.05 4.31 13.38
CA LEU A 217 1.05 2.91 13.84
C LEU A 217 1.67 1.97 12.82
N PHE A 218 1.53 2.23 11.52
CA PHE A 218 2.19 1.41 10.48
C PHE A 218 3.73 1.50 10.54
N LEU A 219 4.30 2.57 11.07
CA LEU A 219 5.76 2.63 11.30
C LEU A 219 6.24 1.59 12.32
N SER A 220 5.37 1.13 13.24
CA SER A 220 5.73 0.08 14.20
C SER A 220 5.97 -1.28 13.52
N GLU A 221 5.39 -1.52 12.35
CA GLU A 221 5.62 -2.73 11.55
C GLU A 221 7.09 -2.89 11.17
N ILE A 222 7.76 -1.78 10.81
CA ILE A 222 9.19 -1.80 10.49
C ILE A 222 10.01 -2.22 11.70
N LEU A 223 9.69 -1.66 12.88
CA LEU A 223 10.43 -1.98 14.10
C LEU A 223 10.34 -3.47 14.41
N VAL A 224 9.14 -4.05 14.26
CA VAL A 224 8.94 -5.50 14.44
C VAL A 224 9.66 -6.29 13.35
N GLY A 225 9.59 -5.86 12.10
CA GLY A 225 10.27 -6.52 10.99
C GLY A 225 11.78 -6.56 11.17
N VAL A 226 12.39 -5.44 11.54
CA VAL A 226 13.85 -5.34 11.77
C VAL A 226 14.29 -6.17 12.97
N THR A 227 13.54 -6.14 14.08
CA THR A 227 13.89 -6.90 15.29
C THR A 227 13.70 -8.41 15.11
N SER A 228 12.79 -8.84 14.25
CA SER A 228 12.56 -10.26 13.98
C SER A 228 13.54 -10.85 12.96
N SER A 229 14.27 -10.02 12.21
CA SER A 229 15.25 -10.43 11.21
C SER A 229 16.69 -10.42 11.72
N SER A 230 16.93 -9.93 12.95
CA SER A 230 18.22 -9.93 13.64
C SER A 230 18.34 -11.18 14.54
#